data_645a6796af9910137d3a6dc726ed95ee
#
_entry.id   645a6796af9910137d3a6dc726ed95ee
#
_cell.length_a   1.000
_cell.length_b   1.000
_cell.length_c   1.000
_cell.angle_alpha   90.00
_cell.angle_beta   90.00
_cell.angle_gamma   90.00
#
_symmetry.space_group_name_H-M   'P 1'
#
loop_
_entity.id
_entity.type
_entity.pdbx_description
1 polymer ?
#
loop_
_entity_poly.entity_id
_entity_poly.type
_entity_poly.pdbx_seq_one_letter_code
_entity_poly.pdbx_strand_id
1 'polypeptide(L)'
;MILKTPDLRPETLCIQAGYTPGNGEPRQIPIIQSTTFRYETSEAMGKLFDLEADGYFYSRLQNPTCDHVAAKIAALEGGTAAMLTGSGQAANFMAMFNIAGCGDHIVSSASIYGGSYNLFAVTMKRMGLSCTFVDPDCSAEELNAAFRPNTKAVFGETIANPALTVLDIEKFAAAAHAHGVPLIVDNTFATPVNCRPLSWGADIVTHSTTKYMDGHAAALGGCIVDGGKFDWTKYPEKFPGLCTPDESYHGVTYTERFGLGGAFITKATAQLMRDLGAVQSPHNAFLTNLGLESLPVRVRQHCANAQRIAEHLQGHEKIAWVKYCGLPGDRYYELAQKYLPNGSCGVISFGVKGGRAAAERFMSHLKLASIETHVADARTCCLHPASTTHRQMNDSELAAAGVSPDLVRLSCGLENADDLIADLDQALAAE
;
A
#
# COMPACT_ATOMS: atom_id res chain seq x y z
N MET A 1 -23.82 -9.62 23.21
CA MET A 1 -23.26 -10.51 22.18
C MET A 1 -22.27 -9.65 21.40
N ILE A 2 -20.98 -9.77 21.64
CA ILE A 2 -19.95 -9.02 20.90
C ILE A 2 -19.88 -9.70 19.54
N LEU A 3 -20.29 -9.00 18.49
CA LEU A 3 -20.14 -9.47 17.11
C LEU A 3 -18.63 -9.67 16.85
N LYS A 4 -18.23 -10.86 16.44
CA LYS A 4 -16.83 -11.13 16.10
C LYS A 4 -16.46 -10.31 14.86
N THR A 5 -15.32 -9.68 14.89
CA THR A 5 -14.79 -8.82 13.81
C THR A 5 -14.86 -9.45 12.40
N PRO A 6 -14.67 -10.77 12.21
CA PRO A 6 -14.74 -11.39 10.88
C PRO A 6 -16.11 -11.33 10.20
N ASP A 7 -17.18 -11.11 10.96
CA ASP A 7 -18.55 -11.14 10.44
C ASP A 7 -19.07 -9.77 10.01
N LEU A 8 -18.28 -8.71 10.26
CA LEU A 8 -18.67 -7.33 9.95
C LEU A 8 -18.24 -6.91 8.53
N ARG A 9 -19.07 -6.09 7.90
CA ARG A 9 -18.79 -5.50 6.58
C ARG A 9 -17.75 -4.37 6.69
N PRO A 10 -17.01 -4.07 5.61
CA PRO A 10 -15.99 -3.02 5.59
C PRO A 10 -16.46 -1.67 6.15
N GLU A 11 -17.68 -1.26 5.81
CA GLU A 11 -18.27 -0.02 6.29
C GLU A 11 -18.40 0.04 7.82
N THR A 12 -18.78 -1.09 8.43
CA THR A 12 -18.88 -1.19 9.89
C THR A 12 -17.51 -1.26 10.52
N LEU A 13 -16.57 -2.00 9.92
CA LEU A 13 -15.18 -2.10 10.40
C LEU A 13 -14.48 -0.74 10.36
N CYS A 14 -14.68 0.07 9.32
CA CYS A 14 -14.14 1.43 9.25
C CYS A 14 -14.53 2.30 10.45
N ILE A 15 -15.73 2.09 10.99
CA ILE A 15 -16.26 2.86 12.13
C ILE A 15 -15.88 2.21 13.47
N GLN A 16 -16.06 0.89 13.60
CA GLN A 16 -16.10 0.22 14.89
C GLN A 16 -14.83 -0.56 15.27
N ALA A 17 -13.97 -0.90 14.30
CA ALA A 17 -12.77 -1.68 14.60
C ALA A 17 -11.64 -0.84 15.23
N GLY A 18 -10.76 -1.50 15.94
CA GLY A 18 -9.51 -0.97 16.48
C GLY A 18 -9.62 -0.27 17.84
N TYR A 19 -10.76 0.33 18.18
CA TYR A 19 -10.98 0.98 19.47
C TYR A 19 -12.39 0.72 20.00
N THR A 20 -12.45 0.28 21.25
CA THR A 20 -13.72 0.09 21.97
C THR A 20 -13.64 0.87 23.28
N PRO A 21 -14.35 2.02 23.40
CA PRO A 21 -14.32 2.82 24.61
C PRO A 21 -15.01 2.07 25.77
N GLY A 22 -14.44 2.19 26.96
CA GLY A 22 -15.06 1.75 28.21
C GLY A 22 -16.14 2.73 28.69
N ASN A 23 -16.70 2.45 29.88
CA ASN A 23 -17.71 3.31 30.46
C ASN A 23 -17.12 4.66 30.88
N GLY A 24 -17.61 5.76 30.28
CA GLY A 24 -17.13 7.12 30.54
C GLY A 24 -15.84 7.48 29.79
N GLU A 25 -15.33 6.62 28.93
CA GLU A 25 -14.17 6.93 28.08
C GLU A 25 -14.56 7.70 26.81
N PRO A 26 -13.60 8.42 26.19
CA PRO A 26 -13.84 9.14 24.95
C PRO A 26 -14.37 8.21 23.83
N ARG A 27 -15.39 8.67 23.10
CA ARG A 27 -15.92 7.94 21.95
C ARG A 27 -14.91 7.84 20.82
N GLN A 28 -14.13 8.89 20.57
CA GLN A 28 -13.08 8.93 19.57
C GLN A 28 -11.75 8.49 20.21
N ILE A 29 -10.87 7.89 19.40
CA ILE A 29 -9.55 7.47 19.90
C ILE A 29 -8.79 8.66 20.51
N PRO A 30 -8.18 8.52 21.67
CA PRO A 30 -7.37 9.60 22.27
C PRO A 30 -6.08 9.80 21.49
N ILE A 31 -5.62 11.05 21.38
CA ILE A 31 -4.27 11.37 20.89
C ILE A 31 -3.31 11.32 22.07
N ILE A 32 -2.51 10.26 22.16
CA ILE A 32 -1.50 10.10 23.21
C ILE A 32 -0.17 10.63 22.70
N GLN A 33 0.05 11.92 22.90
CA GLN A 33 1.25 12.65 22.50
C GLN A 33 2.30 12.58 23.63
N SER A 34 2.83 11.39 23.87
CA SER A 34 3.89 11.16 24.85
C SER A 34 5.03 10.35 24.24
N THR A 35 6.27 10.68 24.61
CA THR A 35 7.45 9.91 24.20
C THR A 35 7.66 8.68 25.06
N THR A 36 7.32 8.75 26.35
CA THR A 36 7.56 7.72 27.37
C THR A 36 6.35 7.54 28.26
N PHE A 37 6.33 6.41 28.98
CA PHE A 37 5.25 6.03 29.88
C PHE A 37 5.82 5.70 31.26
N ARG A 38 5.08 6.01 32.35
CA ARG A 38 5.50 5.82 33.73
C ARG A 38 5.11 4.44 34.22
N TYR A 39 6.05 3.80 34.92
CA TYR A 39 5.83 2.54 35.66
C TYR A 39 6.15 2.73 37.15
N GLU A 40 5.49 1.96 38.00
CA GLU A 40 5.71 2.01 39.45
C GLU A 40 7.00 1.32 39.87
N THR A 41 7.38 0.23 39.14
CA THR A 41 8.56 -0.57 39.47
C THR A 41 9.42 -0.82 38.23
N SER A 42 10.73 -0.96 38.43
CA SER A 42 11.67 -1.37 37.37
C SER A 42 11.37 -2.77 36.85
N GLU A 43 10.88 -3.67 37.72
CA GLU A 43 10.51 -5.03 37.32
C GLU A 43 9.35 -5.02 36.32
N ALA A 44 8.28 -4.27 36.59
CA ALA A 44 7.13 -4.15 35.70
C ALA A 44 7.55 -3.60 34.33
N MET A 45 8.42 -2.62 34.29
CA MET A 45 8.96 -2.07 33.04
C MET A 45 9.91 -3.06 32.36
N GLY A 46 10.74 -3.79 33.11
CA GLY A 46 11.66 -4.81 32.57
C GLY A 46 10.96 -5.89 31.76
N LYS A 47 9.79 -6.37 32.21
CA LYS A 47 8.99 -7.37 31.51
C LYS A 47 8.56 -6.93 30.10
N LEU A 48 8.42 -5.61 29.86
CA LEU A 48 8.13 -5.10 28.52
C LEU A 48 9.35 -5.21 27.59
N PHE A 49 10.55 -4.93 28.12
CA PHE A 49 11.78 -5.11 27.37
C PHE A 49 12.09 -6.58 27.06
N ASP A 50 11.68 -7.48 27.93
CA ASP A 50 11.81 -8.93 27.74
C ASP A 50 10.66 -9.51 26.89
N LEU A 51 9.76 -8.66 26.39
CA LEU A 51 8.55 -9.05 25.68
C LEU A 51 7.63 -9.98 26.48
N GLU A 52 7.68 -9.92 27.83
CA GLU A 52 6.92 -10.78 28.75
C GLU A 52 5.59 -10.18 29.20
N ALA A 53 5.38 -8.91 28.93
CA ALA A 53 4.15 -8.20 29.21
C ALA A 53 3.76 -7.30 28.05
N ASP A 54 2.46 -7.06 27.91
CA ASP A 54 1.93 -6.04 27.00
C ASP A 54 1.96 -4.67 27.68
N GLY A 55 2.25 -3.63 26.89
CA GLY A 55 2.25 -2.27 27.37
C GLY A 55 3.11 -1.32 26.53
N TYR A 56 3.15 -0.06 26.97
CA TYR A 56 3.86 1.00 26.27
C TYR A 56 4.94 1.57 27.17
N PHE A 57 6.16 1.70 26.66
CA PHE A 57 7.25 2.34 27.41
C PHE A 57 7.91 3.47 26.60
N TYR A 58 7.89 3.39 25.27
CA TYR A 58 8.46 4.40 24.41
C TYR A 58 7.76 4.44 23.05
N SER A 59 7.27 5.63 22.65
CA SER A 59 6.45 5.79 21.44
C SER A 59 7.15 5.51 20.11
N ARG A 60 8.49 5.40 20.10
CA ARG A 60 9.20 4.94 18.89
C ARG A 60 8.89 3.49 18.54
N LEU A 61 8.63 2.65 19.54
CA LEU A 61 8.24 1.26 19.32
C LEU A 61 6.73 1.15 19.11
N GLN A 62 5.96 1.62 20.11
CA GLN A 62 4.51 1.50 20.12
C GLN A 62 3.87 2.71 20.79
N ASN A 63 2.68 3.09 20.32
CA ASN A 63 1.88 4.16 20.88
C ASN A 63 0.40 3.77 20.81
N PRO A 64 -0.39 3.95 21.88
CA PRO A 64 -1.79 3.54 21.93
C PRO A 64 -2.63 4.06 20.76
N THR A 65 -2.46 5.33 20.36
CA THR A 65 -3.18 5.93 19.23
C THR A 65 -2.85 5.22 17.92
N CYS A 66 -1.56 4.94 17.70
CA CYS A 66 -1.10 4.24 16.49
C CYS A 66 -1.61 2.80 16.44
N ASP A 67 -1.62 2.10 17.58
CA ASP A 67 -2.03 0.71 17.66
C ASP A 67 -3.53 0.55 17.43
N HIS A 68 -4.36 1.49 17.90
CA HIS A 68 -5.80 1.50 17.58
C HIS A 68 -6.04 1.58 16.06
N VAL A 69 -5.28 2.43 15.37
CA VAL A 69 -5.42 2.59 13.91
C VAL A 69 -4.85 1.38 13.17
N ALA A 70 -3.71 0.84 13.61
CA ALA A 70 -3.14 -0.38 13.06
C ALA A 70 -4.12 -1.56 13.19
N ALA A 71 -4.74 -1.74 14.35
CA ALA A 71 -5.74 -2.78 14.58
C ALA A 71 -6.99 -2.61 13.68
N LYS A 72 -7.42 -1.36 13.44
CA LYS A 72 -8.51 -1.07 12.49
C LYS A 72 -8.14 -1.50 11.07
N ILE A 73 -6.94 -1.16 10.60
CA ILE A 73 -6.47 -1.53 9.25
C ILE A 73 -6.29 -3.05 9.14
N ALA A 74 -5.75 -3.71 10.17
CA ALA A 74 -5.68 -5.17 10.22
C ALA A 74 -7.06 -5.82 10.05
N ALA A 75 -8.07 -5.35 10.79
CA ALA A 75 -9.43 -5.83 10.68
C ALA A 75 -10.05 -5.61 9.29
N LEU A 76 -9.76 -4.45 8.66
CA LEU A 76 -10.22 -4.13 7.31
C LEU A 76 -9.62 -5.06 6.26
N GLU A 77 -8.34 -5.37 6.34
CA GLU A 77 -7.67 -6.32 5.43
C GLU A 77 -7.99 -7.79 5.77
N GLY A 78 -8.49 -8.08 6.95
CA GLY A 78 -8.70 -9.45 7.45
C GLY A 78 -7.39 -10.10 7.94
N GLY A 79 -6.43 -9.28 8.36
CA GLY A 79 -5.17 -9.70 8.96
C GLY A 79 -5.26 -9.96 10.46
N THR A 80 -4.20 -10.55 11.02
CA THR A 80 -4.09 -10.89 12.45
C THR A 80 -3.38 -9.84 13.26
N ALA A 81 -2.43 -9.13 12.65
CA ALA A 81 -1.63 -8.08 13.27
C ALA A 81 -1.25 -7.01 12.26
N ALA A 82 -1.01 -5.79 12.74
CA ALA A 82 -0.52 -4.69 11.91
C ALA A 82 0.34 -3.73 12.71
N MET A 83 1.14 -2.91 12.00
CA MET A 83 1.89 -1.79 12.56
C MET A 83 1.85 -0.59 11.62
N LEU A 84 1.76 0.62 12.18
CA LEU A 84 1.91 1.85 11.39
C LEU A 84 3.38 2.21 11.20
N THR A 85 3.67 2.87 10.08
CA THR A 85 4.98 3.41 9.73
C THR A 85 4.87 4.86 9.29
N GLY A 86 5.96 5.61 9.29
CA GLY A 86 6.00 7.02 8.91
C GLY A 86 5.70 7.30 7.43
N SER A 87 5.67 6.27 6.59
CA SER A 87 5.32 6.38 5.16
C SER A 87 5.06 5.01 4.55
N GLY A 88 4.36 4.94 3.41
CA GLY A 88 4.21 3.70 2.64
C GLY A 88 5.56 3.12 2.18
N GLN A 89 6.52 3.98 1.86
CA GLN A 89 7.86 3.55 1.49
C GLN A 89 8.61 2.87 2.64
N ALA A 90 8.42 3.37 3.88
CA ALA A 90 8.92 2.71 5.08
C ALA A 90 8.21 1.36 5.32
N ALA A 91 6.91 1.27 5.03
CA ALA A 91 6.17 0.01 5.11
C ALA A 91 6.75 -1.03 4.13
N ASN A 92 6.95 -0.68 2.87
CA ASN A 92 7.51 -1.58 1.86
C ASN A 92 8.96 -1.99 2.22
N PHE A 93 9.79 -1.03 2.67
CA PHE A 93 11.15 -1.33 3.11
C PHE A 93 11.16 -2.30 4.29
N MET A 94 10.41 -1.99 5.35
CA MET A 94 10.41 -2.78 6.58
C MET A 94 9.77 -4.16 6.37
N ALA A 95 8.72 -4.27 5.56
CA ALA A 95 8.12 -5.57 5.24
C ALA A 95 9.12 -6.51 4.57
N MET A 96 9.94 -6.00 3.64
CA MET A 96 10.99 -6.76 2.98
C MET A 96 12.17 -7.04 3.91
N PHE A 97 12.70 -6.00 4.54
CA PHE A 97 13.92 -6.10 5.34
C PHE A 97 13.73 -6.90 6.63
N ASN A 98 12.48 -7.12 7.05
CA ASN A 98 12.13 -7.98 8.18
C ASN A 98 12.50 -9.46 7.94
N ILE A 99 12.51 -9.90 6.68
CA ILE A 99 12.71 -11.31 6.29
C ILE A 99 13.80 -11.52 5.25
N ALA A 100 14.35 -10.44 4.68
CA ALA A 100 15.42 -10.49 3.69
C ALA A 100 16.52 -9.50 4.06
N GLY A 101 17.77 -9.87 3.86
CA GLY A 101 18.94 -9.06 4.20
C GLY A 101 20.06 -9.16 3.16
N CYS A 102 21.29 -8.85 3.59
CA CYS A 102 22.47 -8.95 2.74
C CYS A 102 22.67 -10.39 2.23
N GLY A 103 22.86 -10.55 0.94
CA GLY A 103 23.03 -11.84 0.27
C GLY A 103 21.70 -12.46 -0.19
N ASP A 104 20.55 -11.92 0.19
CA ASP A 104 19.25 -12.44 -0.19
C ASP A 104 18.74 -11.88 -1.53
N HIS A 105 17.66 -12.47 -2.00
CA HIS A 105 17.01 -12.15 -3.25
C HIS A 105 15.49 -12.01 -3.05
N ILE A 106 14.87 -11.12 -3.83
CA ILE A 106 13.42 -11.01 -3.96
C ILE A 106 12.99 -11.04 -5.43
N VAL A 107 11.76 -11.46 -5.69
CA VAL A 107 11.10 -11.32 -6.99
C VAL A 107 10.05 -10.21 -6.88
N SER A 108 9.99 -9.31 -7.85
CA SER A 108 8.99 -8.23 -7.86
C SER A 108 8.33 -8.13 -9.23
N SER A 109 7.03 -7.80 -9.26
CA SER A 109 6.43 -7.27 -10.47
C SER A 109 7.22 -6.05 -10.95
N ALA A 110 7.43 -5.91 -12.25
CA ALA A 110 8.05 -4.72 -12.84
C ALA A 110 7.09 -3.52 -12.86
N SER A 111 5.78 -3.78 -12.91
CA SER A 111 4.75 -2.75 -12.82
C SER A 111 4.43 -2.49 -11.35
N ILE A 112 5.15 -1.55 -10.76
CA ILE A 112 4.96 -1.05 -9.39
C ILE A 112 5.26 0.44 -9.34
N TYR A 113 4.93 1.09 -8.23
CA TYR A 113 5.26 2.49 -7.98
C TYR A 113 6.76 2.76 -8.17
N GLY A 114 7.10 3.83 -8.90
CA GLY A 114 8.50 4.14 -9.22
C GLY A 114 9.42 4.28 -8.01
N GLY A 115 8.89 4.75 -6.87
CA GLY A 115 9.64 4.77 -5.61
C GLY A 115 9.98 3.38 -5.08
N SER A 116 9.05 2.43 -5.16
CA SER A 116 9.26 1.02 -4.76
C SER A 116 10.20 0.32 -5.73
N TYR A 117 10.08 0.60 -7.03
CA TYR A 117 11.02 0.09 -8.03
C TYR A 117 12.45 0.55 -7.70
N ASN A 118 12.65 1.85 -7.47
CA ASN A 118 13.97 2.39 -7.12
C ASN A 118 14.49 1.88 -5.77
N LEU A 119 13.58 1.67 -4.79
CA LEU A 119 13.93 1.06 -3.51
C LEU A 119 14.59 -0.31 -3.72
N PHE A 120 13.97 -1.18 -4.51
CA PHE A 120 14.46 -2.54 -4.74
C PHE A 120 15.63 -2.59 -5.72
N ALA A 121 15.59 -1.83 -6.81
CA ALA A 121 16.62 -1.86 -7.84
C ALA A 121 17.94 -1.19 -7.43
N VAL A 122 17.87 -0.17 -6.57
CA VAL A 122 19.02 0.69 -6.27
C VAL A 122 19.36 0.70 -4.78
N THR A 123 18.39 1.08 -3.92
CA THR A 123 18.67 1.31 -2.51
C THR A 123 18.97 0.01 -1.78
N MET A 124 18.11 -0.98 -1.88
CA MET A 124 18.32 -2.28 -1.22
C MET A 124 19.47 -3.08 -1.84
N LYS A 125 19.75 -2.87 -3.13
CA LYS A 125 20.94 -3.43 -3.78
C LYS A 125 22.25 -2.96 -3.09
N ARG A 126 22.30 -1.70 -2.64
CA ARG A 126 23.46 -1.19 -1.86
C ARG A 126 23.58 -1.83 -0.48
N MET A 127 22.49 -2.39 0.03
CA MET A 127 22.43 -3.16 1.28
C MET A 127 22.70 -4.66 1.05
N GLY A 128 23.06 -5.06 -0.18
CA GLY A 128 23.38 -6.44 -0.55
C GLY A 128 22.17 -7.29 -0.91
N LEU A 129 20.95 -6.74 -0.98
CA LEU A 129 19.75 -7.46 -1.39
C LEU A 129 19.53 -7.30 -2.90
N SER A 130 19.33 -8.41 -3.61
CA SER A 130 19.08 -8.42 -5.06
C SER A 130 17.60 -8.57 -5.39
N CYS A 131 17.16 -8.01 -6.52
CA CYS A 131 15.78 -8.12 -7.01
C CYS A 131 15.76 -8.57 -8.47
N THR A 132 14.90 -9.53 -8.80
CA THR A 132 14.52 -9.83 -10.19
C THR A 132 13.12 -9.27 -10.43
N PHE A 133 13.02 -8.38 -11.43
CA PHE A 133 11.73 -7.85 -11.87
C PHE A 133 11.17 -8.73 -12.98
N VAL A 134 9.89 -9.05 -12.89
CA VAL A 134 9.14 -9.84 -13.88
C VAL A 134 8.00 -9.03 -14.46
N ASP A 135 7.69 -9.26 -15.73
CA ASP A 135 6.47 -8.72 -16.32
C ASP A 135 5.25 -9.25 -15.53
N PRO A 136 4.31 -8.41 -15.08
CA PRO A 136 3.10 -8.87 -14.39
C PRO A 136 2.27 -9.85 -15.22
N ASP A 137 2.38 -9.77 -16.55
CA ASP A 137 1.67 -10.64 -17.49
C ASP A 137 2.49 -11.87 -17.93
N CYS A 138 3.69 -12.07 -17.35
CA CYS A 138 4.53 -13.25 -17.64
C CYS A 138 3.78 -14.56 -17.37
N SER A 139 4.16 -15.62 -18.08
CA SER A 139 3.63 -16.95 -17.83
C SER A 139 4.02 -17.46 -16.43
N ALA A 140 3.35 -18.51 -15.96
CA ALA A 140 3.70 -19.14 -14.69
C ALA A 140 5.13 -19.72 -14.72
N GLU A 141 5.56 -20.22 -15.87
CA GLU A 141 6.91 -20.76 -16.11
C GLU A 141 7.96 -19.66 -15.99
N GLU A 142 7.74 -18.51 -16.64
CA GLU A 142 8.64 -17.35 -16.57
C GLU A 142 8.71 -16.79 -15.15
N LEU A 143 7.58 -16.71 -14.44
CA LEU A 143 7.53 -16.28 -13.05
C LEU A 143 8.34 -17.24 -12.16
N ASN A 144 8.14 -18.56 -12.31
CA ASN A 144 8.89 -19.57 -11.55
C ASN A 144 10.40 -19.56 -11.86
N ALA A 145 10.79 -19.26 -13.09
CA ALA A 145 12.20 -19.15 -13.47
C ALA A 145 12.93 -17.95 -12.84
N ALA A 146 12.20 -16.95 -12.31
CA ALA A 146 12.79 -15.80 -11.64
C ALA A 146 13.28 -16.11 -10.22
N PHE A 147 12.85 -17.23 -9.62
CA PHE A 147 13.23 -17.59 -8.26
C PHE A 147 14.66 -18.15 -8.18
N ARG A 148 15.32 -17.91 -7.08
CA ARG A 148 16.66 -18.38 -6.72
C ARG A 148 16.60 -19.11 -5.37
N PRO A 149 17.62 -19.93 -5.02
CA PRO A 149 17.66 -20.61 -3.72
C PRO A 149 17.58 -19.65 -2.53
N ASN A 150 18.13 -18.44 -2.68
CA ASN A 150 18.12 -17.37 -1.68
C ASN A 150 16.96 -16.37 -1.82
N THR A 151 15.92 -16.68 -2.60
CA THR A 151 14.71 -15.85 -2.68
C THR A 151 13.95 -15.92 -1.36
N LYS A 152 13.54 -14.74 -0.84
CA LYS A 152 12.86 -14.58 0.45
C LYS A 152 11.43 -14.09 0.36
N ALA A 153 11.08 -13.37 -0.70
CA ALA A 153 9.73 -12.83 -0.89
C ALA A 153 9.43 -12.56 -2.35
N VAL A 154 8.12 -12.45 -2.63
CA VAL A 154 7.58 -11.88 -3.87
C VAL A 154 6.85 -10.58 -3.53
N PHE A 155 6.97 -9.56 -4.40
CA PHE A 155 6.29 -8.27 -4.23
C PHE A 155 5.48 -7.88 -5.45
N GLY A 156 4.31 -7.26 -5.23
CA GLY A 156 3.50 -6.65 -6.26
C GLY A 156 2.57 -5.58 -5.70
N GLU A 157 1.90 -4.86 -6.57
CA GLU A 157 0.84 -3.90 -6.22
C GLU A 157 -0.49 -4.40 -6.77
N THR A 158 -1.57 -4.33 -6.00
CA THR A 158 -2.91 -4.71 -6.47
C THR A 158 -3.28 -3.98 -7.75
N ILE A 159 -3.05 -2.67 -7.79
CA ILE A 159 -3.16 -1.81 -8.97
C ILE A 159 -1.92 -0.93 -9.03
N ALA A 160 -1.13 -1.09 -10.08
CA ALA A 160 0.14 -0.39 -10.23
C ALA A 160 -0.02 1.09 -10.63
N ASN A 161 0.87 1.94 -10.13
CA ASN A 161 0.95 3.37 -10.43
C ASN A 161 2.21 3.69 -11.27
N PRO A 162 2.12 4.33 -12.45
CA PRO A 162 0.93 4.87 -13.12
C PRO A 162 0.31 3.92 -14.17
N ALA A 163 0.84 2.71 -14.33
CA ALA A 163 0.49 1.80 -15.44
C ALA A 163 -0.94 1.25 -15.35
N LEU A 164 -1.57 1.29 -14.16
CA LEU A 164 -2.90 0.73 -13.84
C LEU A 164 -3.04 -0.76 -14.19
N THR A 165 -1.91 -1.46 -14.15
CA THR A 165 -1.84 -2.92 -14.26
C THR A 165 -2.49 -3.55 -13.03
N VAL A 166 -3.38 -4.51 -13.20
CA VAL A 166 -3.95 -5.29 -12.10
C VAL A 166 -3.13 -6.58 -11.94
N LEU A 167 -2.61 -6.81 -10.74
CA LEU A 167 -1.86 -8.02 -10.42
C LEU A 167 -2.77 -9.25 -10.40
N ASP A 168 -2.38 -10.32 -11.06
CA ASP A 168 -2.98 -11.63 -10.83
C ASP A 168 -2.45 -12.21 -9.51
N ILE A 169 -3.13 -11.85 -8.41
CA ILE A 169 -2.69 -12.15 -7.03
C ILE A 169 -2.54 -13.66 -6.83
N GLU A 170 -3.49 -14.46 -7.30
CA GLU A 170 -3.43 -15.93 -7.13
C GLU A 170 -2.26 -16.56 -7.89
N LYS A 171 -1.95 -16.08 -9.11
CA LYS A 171 -0.78 -16.54 -9.87
C LYS A 171 0.52 -16.27 -9.11
N PHE A 172 0.69 -15.04 -8.60
CA PHE A 172 1.89 -14.66 -7.85
C PHE A 172 1.98 -15.37 -6.51
N ALA A 173 0.85 -15.55 -5.81
CA ALA A 173 0.79 -16.30 -4.55
C ALA A 173 1.15 -17.78 -4.75
N ALA A 174 0.59 -18.42 -5.79
CA ALA A 174 0.89 -19.82 -6.09
C ALA A 174 2.38 -20.03 -6.37
N ALA A 175 3.02 -19.14 -7.16
CA ALA A 175 4.45 -19.19 -7.40
C ALA A 175 5.26 -18.96 -6.12
N ALA A 176 4.93 -17.94 -5.33
CA ALA A 176 5.59 -17.65 -4.06
C ALA A 176 5.56 -18.85 -3.12
N HIS A 177 4.38 -19.41 -2.89
CA HIS A 177 4.19 -20.56 -1.99
C HIS A 177 4.86 -21.83 -2.50
N ALA A 178 4.88 -22.09 -3.81
CA ALA A 178 5.61 -23.22 -4.39
C ALA A 178 7.12 -23.15 -4.10
N HIS A 179 7.66 -21.96 -3.96
CA HIS A 179 9.06 -21.71 -3.58
C HIS A 179 9.26 -21.49 -2.09
N GLY A 180 8.22 -21.64 -1.24
CA GLY A 180 8.30 -21.50 0.22
C GLY A 180 8.65 -20.09 0.67
N VAL A 181 8.10 -19.07 0.01
CA VAL A 181 8.26 -17.65 0.36
C VAL A 181 6.91 -16.92 0.35
N PRO A 182 6.73 -15.84 1.15
CA PRO A 182 5.49 -15.09 1.18
C PRO A 182 5.33 -14.19 -0.05
N LEU A 183 4.06 -13.90 -0.39
CA LEU A 183 3.67 -12.81 -1.27
C LEU A 183 3.32 -11.57 -0.44
N ILE A 184 3.99 -10.46 -0.72
CA ILE A 184 3.74 -9.13 -0.15
C ILE A 184 3.06 -8.27 -1.22
N VAL A 185 1.89 -7.70 -0.90
CA VAL A 185 1.12 -6.88 -1.84
C VAL A 185 0.90 -5.48 -1.28
N ASP A 186 1.32 -4.46 -2.02
CA ASP A 186 0.93 -3.09 -1.74
C ASP A 186 -0.50 -2.86 -2.26
N ASN A 187 -1.44 -2.63 -1.33
CA ASN A 187 -2.87 -2.48 -1.61
C ASN A 187 -3.34 -1.02 -1.55
N THR A 188 -2.42 -0.08 -1.72
CA THR A 188 -2.68 1.36 -1.58
C THR A 188 -3.80 1.85 -2.50
N PHE A 189 -3.81 1.45 -3.79
CA PHE A 189 -4.76 1.97 -4.78
C PHE A 189 -6.14 1.32 -4.70
N ALA A 190 -6.20 0.02 -4.45
CA ALA A 190 -7.47 -0.66 -4.31
C ALA A 190 -8.14 -0.38 -2.96
N THR A 191 -7.37 -0.26 -1.89
CA THR A 191 -7.83 -0.21 -0.50
C THR A 191 -8.55 -1.50 -0.08
N PRO A 192 -8.73 -1.79 1.21
CA PRO A 192 -9.48 -2.96 1.66
C PRO A 192 -10.99 -2.88 1.33
N VAL A 193 -11.47 -1.75 0.82
CA VAL A 193 -12.86 -1.58 0.34
C VAL A 193 -13.07 -2.30 -0.98
N ASN A 194 -12.12 -2.16 -1.92
CA ASN A 194 -12.24 -2.75 -3.25
C ASN A 194 -11.57 -4.12 -3.36
N CYS A 195 -10.45 -4.34 -2.66
CA CYS A 195 -9.71 -5.60 -2.65
C CYS A 195 -9.13 -5.92 -1.28
N ARG A 196 -9.16 -7.18 -0.91
CA ARG A 196 -8.45 -7.73 0.26
C ARG A 196 -7.47 -8.79 -0.23
N PRO A 197 -6.21 -8.45 -0.52
CA PRO A 197 -5.23 -9.39 -1.09
C PRO A 197 -5.02 -10.65 -0.26
N LEU A 198 -5.16 -10.56 1.08
CA LEU A 198 -5.09 -11.72 1.99
C LEU A 198 -6.15 -12.79 1.71
N SER A 199 -7.27 -12.42 1.09
CA SER A 199 -8.32 -13.36 0.68
C SER A 199 -7.99 -14.08 -0.63
N TRP A 200 -6.99 -13.59 -1.36
CA TRP A 200 -6.56 -14.10 -2.66
C TRP A 200 -5.18 -14.77 -2.61
N GLY A 201 -4.64 -14.98 -1.41
CA GLY A 201 -3.39 -15.71 -1.21
C GLY A 201 -2.16 -14.85 -0.91
N ALA A 202 -2.29 -13.53 -0.82
CA ALA A 202 -1.22 -12.71 -0.24
C ALA A 202 -1.03 -13.04 1.24
N ASP A 203 0.19 -12.90 1.74
CA ASP A 203 0.54 -13.20 3.12
C ASP A 203 0.71 -11.92 3.95
N ILE A 204 1.31 -10.91 3.34
CA ILE A 204 1.54 -9.58 3.92
C ILE A 204 0.95 -8.53 3.00
N VAL A 205 0.30 -7.52 3.59
CA VAL A 205 -0.20 -6.35 2.85
C VAL A 205 0.49 -5.09 3.36
N THR A 206 0.87 -4.23 2.44
CA THR A 206 1.39 -2.89 2.77
C THR A 206 0.47 -1.80 2.23
N HIS A 207 0.53 -0.63 2.86
CA HIS A 207 -0.21 0.56 2.44
C HIS A 207 0.62 1.82 2.61
N SER A 208 0.48 2.72 1.66
CA SER A 208 0.68 4.14 1.92
C SER A 208 -0.64 4.72 2.46
N THR A 209 -0.75 4.87 3.79
CA THR A 209 -1.96 5.46 4.40
C THR A 209 -2.12 6.94 4.04
N THR A 210 -1.07 7.56 3.51
CA THR A 210 -1.03 8.91 2.91
C THR A 210 -2.09 9.12 1.82
N LYS A 211 -2.54 8.04 1.17
CA LYS A 211 -3.42 8.06 -0.01
C LYS A 211 -4.89 7.99 0.43
N TYR A 212 -5.70 7.09 -0.10
CA TYR A 212 -7.13 6.98 0.21
C TYR A 212 -7.46 6.87 1.70
N MET A 213 -6.59 6.26 2.52
CA MET A 213 -6.88 6.10 3.95
C MET A 213 -6.91 7.43 4.69
N ASP A 214 -5.99 8.35 4.40
CA ASP A 214 -6.08 9.76 4.80
C ASP A 214 -7.14 10.49 3.95
N GLY A 215 -6.96 10.49 2.65
CA GLY A 215 -7.87 11.01 1.64
C GLY A 215 -8.00 12.54 1.58
N HIS A 216 -7.17 13.28 2.30
CA HIS A 216 -7.25 14.73 2.46
C HIS A 216 -5.91 15.44 2.22
N ALA A 217 -4.85 14.70 1.83
CA ALA A 217 -3.48 15.18 1.70
C ALA A 217 -2.94 15.81 3.01
N ALA A 218 -3.42 15.34 4.17
CA ALA A 218 -3.13 15.91 5.48
C ALA A 218 -2.12 15.08 6.29
N ALA A 219 -2.20 13.73 6.21
CA ALA A 219 -1.40 12.85 7.04
C ALA A 219 -0.51 11.92 6.21
N LEU A 220 0.80 12.08 6.34
CA LEU A 220 1.77 11.13 5.80
C LEU A 220 1.84 9.88 6.68
N GLY A 221 1.83 8.69 6.07
CA GLY A 221 1.95 7.45 6.83
C GLY A 221 1.98 6.20 5.96
N GLY A 222 2.18 5.06 6.61
CA GLY A 222 2.11 3.73 6.03
C GLY A 222 1.63 2.70 7.04
N CYS A 223 1.36 1.50 6.55
CA CYS A 223 0.94 0.37 7.38
C CYS A 223 1.46 -0.95 6.79
N ILE A 224 1.81 -1.88 7.66
CA ILE A 224 2.09 -3.28 7.33
C ILE A 224 1.05 -4.13 8.04
N VAL A 225 0.41 -5.05 7.32
CA VAL A 225 -0.58 -6.00 7.84
C VAL A 225 -0.09 -7.42 7.59
N ASP A 226 -0.06 -8.23 8.62
CA ASP A 226 0.22 -9.66 8.54
C ASP A 226 -1.08 -10.47 8.49
N GLY A 227 -1.20 -11.34 7.48
CA GLY A 227 -2.32 -12.28 7.35
C GLY A 227 -2.27 -13.42 8.37
N GLY A 228 -1.12 -13.66 9.00
CA GLY A 228 -0.91 -14.70 10.02
C GLY A 228 -1.05 -16.13 9.52
N LYS A 229 -1.00 -16.34 8.20
CA LYS A 229 -1.24 -17.65 7.57
C LYS A 229 0.02 -18.30 7.02
N PHE A 230 1.05 -17.52 6.71
CA PHE A 230 2.30 -18.07 6.20
C PHE A 230 3.03 -18.82 7.31
N ASP A 231 3.32 -20.09 7.06
CA ASP A 231 3.98 -20.96 8.04
C ASP A 231 5.51 -20.83 7.93
N TRP A 232 6.07 -19.86 8.64
CA TRP A 232 7.51 -19.60 8.72
C TRP A 232 8.30 -20.82 9.18
N THR A 233 7.70 -21.65 10.04
CA THR A 233 8.34 -22.81 10.67
C THR A 233 8.61 -23.95 9.70
N LYS A 234 7.96 -23.95 8.54
CA LYS A 234 8.25 -24.90 7.46
C LYS A 234 9.56 -24.60 6.73
N TYR A 235 10.07 -23.37 6.86
CA TYR A 235 11.25 -22.89 6.13
C TYR A 235 12.21 -22.15 7.06
N PRO A 236 12.63 -22.76 8.20
CA PRO A 236 13.44 -22.06 9.21
C PRO A 236 14.79 -21.61 8.67
N GLU A 237 15.37 -22.34 7.72
CA GLU A 237 16.61 -21.97 7.04
C GLU A 237 16.47 -20.74 6.13
N LYS A 238 15.26 -20.47 5.63
CA LYS A 238 14.96 -19.25 4.86
C LYS A 238 14.68 -18.06 5.77
N PHE A 239 14.06 -18.29 6.93
CA PHE A 239 13.61 -17.25 7.84
C PHE A 239 14.19 -17.39 9.25
N PRO A 240 15.54 -17.51 9.39
CA PRO A 240 16.15 -17.72 10.70
C PRO A 240 15.80 -16.60 11.69
N GLY A 241 15.70 -15.33 11.22
CA GLY A 241 15.34 -14.21 12.08
C GLY A 241 13.96 -14.30 12.75
N LEU A 242 13.08 -15.21 12.31
CA LEU A 242 11.79 -15.50 12.95
C LEU A 242 11.79 -16.83 13.71
N CYS A 243 12.63 -17.79 13.27
CA CYS A 243 12.56 -19.19 13.69
C CYS A 243 13.75 -19.64 14.55
N THR A 244 14.71 -18.76 14.82
CA THR A 244 15.85 -19.05 15.71
C THR A 244 15.96 -18.00 16.81
N PRO A 245 16.66 -18.30 17.92
CA PRO A 245 16.86 -17.36 19.01
C PRO A 245 17.47 -16.03 18.58
N ASP A 246 16.83 -14.93 18.98
CA ASP A 246 17.25 -13.56 18.67
C ASP A 246 18.25 -13.05 19.70
N GLU A 247 19.44 -12.66 19.25
CA GLU A 247 20.50 -12.13 20.11
C GLU A 247 20.10 -10.82 20.80
N SER A 248 19.25 -10.00 20.18
CA SER A 248 18.84 -8.71 20.73
C SER A 248 17.74 -8.80 21.77
N TYR A 249 17.09 -9.98 21.90
CA TYR A 249 16.02 -10.25 22.87
C TYR A 249 16.26 -11.53 23.66
N HIS A 250 17.45 -11.70 24.23
CA HIS A 250 17.81 -12.78 25.17
C HIS A 250 17.44 -14.19 24.67
N GLY A 251 17.52 -14.41 23.35
CA GLY A 251 17.26 -15.71 22.75
C GLY A 251 15.78 -16.01 22.51
N VAL A 252 14.92 -15.01 22.44
CA VAL A 252 13.50 -15.20 22.04
C VAL A 252 13.43 -15.70 20.59
N THR A 253 12.67 -16.76 20.36
CA THR A 253 12.27 -17.21 19.02
C THR A 253 10.86 -16.68 18.76
N TYR A 254 10.70 -15.78 17.78
CA TYR A 254 9.43 -15.06 17.55
C TYR A 254 8.28 -16.00 17.20
N THR A 255 8.51 -17.01 16.35
CA THR A 255 7.47 -17.99 15.96
C THR A 255 7.01 -18.86 17.10
N GLU A 256 7.90 -19.24 18.03
CA GLU A 256 7.56 -20.04 19.20
C GLU A 256 6.75 -19.22 20.22
N ARG A 257 7.16 -17.96 20.43
CA ARG A 257 6.56 -17.14 21.49
C ARG A 257 5.26 -16.47 21.05
N PHE A 258 5.18 -15.98 19.81
CA PHE A 258 4.05 -15.17 19.32
C PHE A 258 3.19 -15.90 18.29
N GLY A 259 3.56 -17.12 17.92
CA GLY A 259 2.88 -17.90 16.89
C GLY A 259 3.00 -17.28 15.50
N LEU A 260 2.34 -17.91 14.52
CA LEU A 260 2.39 -17.43 13.12
C LEU A 260 1.77 -16.04 12.94
N GLY A 261 0.67 -15.76 13.67
CA GLY A 261 -0.08 -14.51 13.54
C GLY A 261 0.53 -13.30 14.24
N GLY A 262 1.56 -13.47 15.07
CA GLY A 262 2.21 -12.37 15.80
C GLY A 262 3.69 -12.20 15.50
N ALA A 263 4.38 -13.24 15.06
CA ALA A 263 5.84 -13.26 14.92
C ALA A 263 6.37 -12.16 14.01
N PHE A 264 5.78 -11.99 12.82
CA PHE A 264 6.25 -11.06 11.79
C PHE A 264 6.16 -9.60 12.26
N ILE A 265 5.01 -9.17 12.77
CA ILE A 265 4.79 -7.78 13.22
C ILE A 265 5.55 -7.51 14.51
N THR A 266 5.61 -8.47 15.46
CA THR A 266 6.39 -8.28 16.70
C THR A 266 7.87 -8.09 16.39
N LYS A 267 8.46 -8.90 15.50
CA LYS A 267 9.85 -8.70 15.08
C LYS A 267 10.06 -7.36 14.38
N ALA A 268 9.19 -7.00 13.45
CA ALA A 268 9.28 -5.72 12.75
C ALA A 268 9.22 -4.54 13.72
N THR A 269 8.39 -4.62 14.76
CA THR A 269 8.27 -3.59 15.80
C THR A 269 9.47 -3.59 16.75
N ALA A 270 9.81 -4.75 17.29
CA ALA A 270 10.83 -4.90 18.32
C ALA A 270 12.26 -4.62 17.80
N GLN A 271 12.53 -4.93 16.54
CA GLN A 271 13.84 -4.69 15.91
C GLN A 271 13.80 -3.50 14.96
N LEU A 272 13.07 -3.59 13.84
CA LEU A 272 13.21 -2.60 12.77
C LEU A 272 12.65 -1.24 13.17
N MET A 273 11.47 -1.18 13.78
CA MET A 273 10.92 0.09 14.25
C MET A 273 11.78 0.69 15.36
N ARG A 274 12.23 -0.13 16.32
CA ARG A 274 13.13 0.29 17.39
C ARG A 274 14.41 0.91 16.85
N ASP A 275 15.04 0.28 15.86
CA ASP A 275 16.39 0.63 15.42
C ASP A 275 16.39 1.67 14.29
N LEU A 276 15.44 1.62 13.35
CA LEU A 276 15.34 2.53 12.20
C LEU A 276 14.47 3.76 12.48
N GLY A 277 13.51 3.66 13.41
CA GLY A 277 12.72 4.78 13.86
C GLY A 277 11.74 5.37 12.82
N ALA A 278 11.27 4.58 11.87
CA ALA A 278 10.29 5.01 10.85
C ALA A 278 8.87 5.18 11.45
N VAL A 279 8.75 5.96 12.49
CA VAL A 279 7.60 6.08 13.39
C VAL A 279 6.49 6.91 12.77
N GLN A 280 5.25 6.45 12.92
CA GLN A 280 4.04 7.24 12.68
C GLN A 280 3.78 8.19 13.86
N SER A 281 3.48 9.44 13.56
CA SER A 281 3.02 10.41 14.59
C SER A 281 1.62 10.03 15.09
N PRO A 282 1.36 10.06 16.42
CA PRO A 282 0.01 9.87 16.97
C PRO A 282 -1.03 10.84 16.40
N HIS A 283 -0.63 12.06 16.11
CA HIS A 283 -1.49 13.06 15.47
C HIS A 283 -1.86 12.64 14.03
N ASN A 284 -0.88 12.20 13.22
CA ASN A 284 -1.16 11.70 11.89
C ASN A 284 -1.99 10.41 11.92
N ALA A 285 -1.74 9.53 12.89
CA ALA A 285 -2.56 8.33 13.09
C ALA A 285 -4.02 8.70 13.38
N PHE A 286 -4.27 9.70 14.23
CA PHE A 286 -5.60 10.22 14.50
C PHE A 286 -6.28 10.77 13.23
N LEU A 287 -5.58 11.57 12.41
CA LEU A 287 -6.10 12.08 11.14
C LEU A 287 -6.43 10.92 10.18
N THR A 288 -5.54 9.93 10.09
CA THR A 288 -5.79 8.71 9.32
C THR A 288 -7.04 7.97 9.82
N ASN A 289 -7.28 7.89 11.15
CA ASN A 289 -8.51 7.30 11.69
C ASN A 289 -9.76 8.03 11.19
N LEU A 290 -9.76 9.35 11.20
CA LEU A 290 -10.89 10.14 10.66
C LEU A 290 -11.10 9.87 9.17
N GLY A 291 -10.01 9.75 8.40
CA GLY A 291 -10.07 9.36 6.99
C GLY A 291 -10.66 7.95 6.81
N LEU A 292 -10.25 6.98 7.63
CA LEU A 292 -10.75 5.61 7.58
C LEU A 292 -12.26 5.53 7.85
N GLU A 293 -12.80 6.35 8.75
CA GLU A 293 -14.24 6.35 9.08
C GLU A 293 -15.14 6.68 7.87
N SER A 294 -14.62 7.47 6.92
CA SER A 294 -15.35 7.80 5.67
C SER A 294 -14.81 7.06 4.43
N LEU A 295 -13.83 6.19 4.58
CA LEU A 295 -13.15 5.52 3.46
C LEU A 295 -14.11 4.86 2.45
N PRO A 296 -15.11 4.06 2.85
CA PRO A 296 -15.97 3.36 1.87
C PRO A 296 -16.80 4.31 1.01
N VAL A 297 -17.33 5.40 1.60
CA VAL A 297 -18.11 6.41 0.84
C VAL A 297 -17.22 7.17 -0.13
N ARG A 298 -16.00 7.55 0.30
CA ARG A 298 -15.06 8.28 -0.55
C ARG A 298 -14.54 7.40 -1.71
N VAL A 299 -14.11 6.17 -1.41
CA VAL A 299 -13.59 5.26 -2.43
C VAL A 299 -14.64 4.95 -3.51
N ARG A 300 -15.90 4.72 -3.13
CA ARG A 300 -17.00 4.54 -4.09
C ARG A 300 -17.18 5.75 -4.98
N GLN A 301 -17.15 6.97 -4.41
CA GLN A 301 -17.29 8.20 -5.20
C GLN A 301 -16.09 8.43 -6.12
N HIS A 302 -14.86 8.19 -5.65
CA HIS A 302 -13.66 8.24 -6.50
C HIS A 302 -13.77 7.28 -7.68
N CYS A 303 -14.18 6.02 -7.44
CA CYS A 303 -14.36 5.03 -8.50
C CYS A 303 -15.47 5.42 -9.48
N ALA A 304 -16.61 5.94 -8.99
CA ALA A 304 -17.72 6.38 -9.83
C ALA A 304 -17.31 7.56 -10.73
N ASN A 305 -16.59 8.54 -10.18
CA ASN A 305 -16.08 9.67 -10.95
C ASN A 305 -15.06 9.20 -12.00
N ALA A 306 -14.13 8.34 -11.60
CA ALA A 306 -13.12 7.79 -12.52
C ALA A 306 -13.75 7.00 -13.66
N GLN A 307 -14.72 6.13 -13.36
CA GLN A 307 -15.45 5.36 -14.38
C GLN A 307 -16.10 6.29 -15.41
N ARG A 308 -16.85 7.27 -14.93
CA ARG A 308 -17.60 8.20 -15.78
C ARG A 308 -16.65 9.07 -16.64
N ILE A 309 -15.56 9.57 -16.05
CA ILE A 309 -14.55 10.37 -16.78
C ILE A 309 -13.80 9.48 -17.78
N ALA A 310 -13.45 8.25 -17.42
CA ALA A 310 -12.77 7.33 -18.34
C ALA A 310 -13.64 6.99 -19.57
N GLU A 311 -14.93 6.74 -19.38
CA GLU A 311 -15.90 6.53 -20.46
C GLU A 311 -16.01 7.76 -21.37
N HIS A 312 -16.05 8.96 -20.80
CA HIS A 312 -16.06 10.22 -21.57
C HIS A 312 -14.79 10.39 -22.40
N LEU A 313 -13.62 10.23 -21.76
CA LEU A 313 -12.32 10.39 -22.43
C LEU A 313 -12.10 9.34 -23.54
N GLN A 314 -12.63 8.12 -23.39
CA GLN A 314 -12.50 7.05 -24.40
C GLN A 314 -13.17 7.45 -25.71
N GLY A 315 -14.26 8.24 -25.66
CA GLY A 315 -14.97 8.75 -26.84
C GLY A 315 -14.48 10.11 -27.34
N HIS A 316 -13.52 10.75 -26.67
CA HIS A 316 -13.14 12.13 -26.97
C HIS A 316 -12.15 12.22 -28.13
N GLU A 317 -12.42 13.11 -29.14
CA GLU A 317 -11.65 13.21 -30.37
C GLU A 317 -10.15 13.56 -30.19
N LYS A 318 -9.79 14.29 -29.12
CA LYS A 318 -8.41 14.69 -28.81
C LYS A 318 -7.65 13.68 -27.93
N ILE A 319 -8.27 12.60 -27.53
CA ILE A 319 -7.65 11.53 -26.73
C ILE A 319 -7.21 10.39 -27.63
N ALA A 320 -5.97 9.95 -27.46
CA ALA A 320 -5.37 8.89 -28.26
C ALA A 320 -5.67 7.50 -27.68
N TRP A 321 -5.65 7.40 -26.35
CA TRP A 321 -5.90 6.16 -25.63
C TRP A 321 -6.29 6.46 -24.18
N VAL A 322 -7.02 5.55 -23.55
CA VAL A 322 -7.37 5.58 -22.12
C VAL A 322 -7.02 4.23 -21.51
N LYS A 323 -6.38 4.24 -20.34
CA LYS A 323 -6.16 3.06 -19.49
C LYS A 323 -6.95 3.23 -18.20
N TYR A 324 -7.86 2.34 -17.98
CA TYR A 324 -8.64 2.25 -16.74
C TYR A 324 -9.25 0.84 -16.67
N CYS A 325 -8.86 0.06 -15.71
CA CYS A 325 -9.25 -1.35 -15.61
C CYS A 325 -10.75 -1.59 -15.37
N GLY A 326 -11.52 -0.55 -15.10
CA GLY A 326 -12.98 -0.57 -15.05
C GLY A 326 -13.68 -0.44 -16.42
N LEU A 327 -12.95 -0.16 -17.52
CA LEU A 327 -13.52 -0.06 -18.86
C LEU A 327 -13.60 -1.43 -19.53
N PRO A 328 -14.77 -1.84 -20.08
CA PRO A 328 -14.83 -2.99 -20.96
C PRO A 328 -13.86 -2.84 -22.13
N GLY A 329 -13.02 -3.87 -22.35
CA GLY A 329 -11.99 -3.87 -23.38
C GLY A 329 -10.60 -3.39 -22.90
N ASP A 330 -10.48 -2.88 -21.67
CA ASP A 330 -9.15 -2.73 -21.05
C ASP A 330 -8.51 -4.11 -20.84
N ARG A 331 -7.20 -4.20 -21.03
CA ARG A 331 -6.44 -5.45 -20.89
C ARG A 331 -6.66 -6.16 -19.55
N TYR A 332 -6.87 -5.38 -18.49
CA TYR A 332 -7.01 -5.88 -17.11
C TYR A 332 -8.46 -5.92 -16.63
N TYR A 333 -9.44 -5.69 -17.52
CA TYR A 333 -10.85 -5.67 -17.14
C TYR A 333 -11.29 -6.94 -16.42
N GLU A 334 -10.96 -8.13 -16.97
CA GLU A 334 -11.34 -9.43 -16.39
C GLU A 334 -10.71 -9.65 -14.99
N LEU A 335 -9.42 -9.29 -14.83
CA LEU A 335 -8.77 -9.35 -13.52
C LEU A 335 -9.38 -8.35 -12.54
N ALA A 336 -9.76 -7.15 -13.01
CA ALA A 336 -10.44 -6.17 -12.20
C ALA A 336 -11.83 -6.67 -11.75
N GLN A 337 -12.61 -7.29 -12.64
CA GLN A 337 -13.90 -7.89 -12.25
C GLN A 337 -13.72 -9.00 -11.21
N LYS A 338 -12.63 -9.76 -11.26
CA LYS A 338 -12.32 -10.81 -10.31
C LYS A 338 -11.90 -10.26 -8.94
N TYR A 339 -10.89 -9.39 -8.92
CA TYR A 339 -10.23 -8.95 -7.68
C TYR A 339 -10.83 -7.69 -7.06
N LEU A 340 -11.54 -6.88 -7.84
CA LEU A 340 -12.04 -5.54 -7.49
C LEU A 340 -13.57 -5.41 -7.70
N PRO A 341 -14.38 -6.30 -7.11
CA PRO A 341 -15.83 -6.35 -7.41
C PRO A 341 -16.61 -5.12 -6.95
N ASN A 342 -16.02 -4.30 -6.07
CA ASN A 342 -16.65 -3.10 -5.52
C ASN A 342 -16.25 -1.78 -6.22
N GLY A 343 -15.46 -1.87 -7.29
CA GLY A 343 -14.91 -0.75 -8.03
C GLY A 343 -13.38 -0.85 -8.15
N SER A 344 -12.81 -0.21 -9.17
CA SER A 344 -11.38 -0.31 -9.47
C SER A 344 -10.54 0.63 -8.60
N CYS A 345 -10.39 1.88 -9.02
CA CYS A 345 -9.72 2.96 -8.27
C CYS A 345 -10.16 4.32 -8.82
N GLY A 346 -9.74 5.39 -8.17
CA GLY A 346 -10.02 6.76 -8.63
C GLY A 346 -8.95 7.33 -9.58
N VAL A 347 -8.08 6.50 -10.17
CA VAL A 347 -6.99 6.97 -11.03
C VAL A 347 -7.17 6.47 -12.45
N ILE A 348 -6.98 7.38 -13.42
CA ILE A 348 -7.05 7.13 -14.85
C ILE A 348 -5.71 7.54 -15.46
N SER A 349 -5.23 6.80 -16.46
CA SER A 349 -4.13 7.23 -17.33
C SER A 349 -4.63 7.33 -18.76
N PHE A 350 -4.30 8.42 -19.43
CA PHE A 350 -4.69 8.65 -20.83
C PHE A 350 -3.62 9.40 -21.61
N GLY A 351 -3.65 9.28 -22.93
CA GLY A 351 -2.76 9.98 -23.85
C GLY A 351 -3.49 11.05 -24.62
N VAL A 352 -2.90 12.26 -24.68
CA VAL A 352 -3.43 13.40 -25.46
C VAL A 352 -2.87 13.34 -26.87
N LYS A 353 -3.72 13.39 -27.89
CA LYS A 353 -3.29 13.48 -29.31
C LYS A 353 -2.43 14.72 -29.54
N GLY A 354 -1.28 14.54 -30.19
CA GLY A 354 -0.29 15.59 -30.36
C GLY A 354 0.92 15.46 -29.42
N GLY A 355 0.97 14.36 -28.64
CA GLY A 355 2.14 13.98 -27.86
C GLY A 355 2.43 14.91 -26.67
N ARG A 356 3.69 14.98 -26.28
CA ARG A 356 4.18 15.75 -25.12
C ARG A 356 3.68 17.21 -25.12
N ALA A 357 3.82 17.93 -26.25
CA ALA A 357 3.45 19.34 -26.32
C ALA A 357 1.93 19.57 -26.11
N ALA A 358 1.09 18.66 -26.60
CA ALA A 358 -0.35 18.73 -26.38
C ALA A 358 -0.72 18.40 -24.92
N ALA A 359 -0.06 17.42 -24.31
CA ALA A 359 -0.24 17.10 -22.90
C ALA A 359 0.18 18.28 -22.00
N GLU A 360 1.29 18.94 -22.29
CA GLU A 360 1.75 20.14 -21.55
C GLU A 360 0.77 21.31 -21.69
N ARG A 361 0.23 21.56 -22.91
CA ARG A 361 -0.82 22.57 -23.12
C ARG A 361 -2.08 22.23 -22.32
N PHE A 362 -2.56 21.01 -22.42
CA PHE A 362 -3.71 20.53 -21.63
C PHE A 362 -3.50 20.82 -20.14
N MET A 363 -2.37 20.38 -19.58
CA MET A 363 -2.02 20.60 -18.17
C MET A 363 -2.07 22.07 -17.76
N SER A 364 -1.60 22.98 -18.63
CA SER A 364 -1.53 24.42 -18.33
C SER A 364 -2.90 25.12 -18.37
N HIS A 365 -3.93 24.49 -18.93
CA HIS A 365 -5.28 25.05 -19.07
C HIS A 365 -6.31 24.45 -18.08
N LEU A 366 -5.91 23.51 -17.22
CA LEU A 366 -6.76 23.02 -16.16
C LEU A 366 -7.12 24.15 -15.17
N LYS A 367 -8.37 24.18 -14.70
CA LYS A 367 -8.89 25.21 -13.79
C LYS A 367 -9.36 24.64 -12.46
N LEU A 368 -9.93 23.42 -12.46
CA LEU A 368 -10.34 22.70 -11.27
C LEU A 368 -9.29 21.68 -10.83
N ALA A 369 -8.83 20.83 -11.76
CA ALA A 369 -7.82 19.85 -11.45
C ALA A 369 -6.46 20.52 -11.24
N SER A 370 -5.84 20.28 -10.09
CA SER A 370 -4.52 20.83 -9.75
C SER A 370 -3.37 19.96 -10.29
N ILE A 371 -2.24 20.60 -10.60
CA ILE A 371 -1.02 19.90 -11.03
C ILE A 371 -0.25 19.48 -9.78
N GLU A 372 -0.26 18.19 -9.47
CA GLU A 372 0.37 17.65 -8.26
C GLU A 372 0.92 16.25 -8.46
N THR A 373 1.92 15.89 -7.67
CA THR A 373 2.44 14.52 -7.61
C THR A 373 1.56 13.57 -6.80
N HIS A 374 0.62 14.12 -6.02
CA HIS A 374 -0.28 13.35 -5.16
C HIS A 374 -1.32 12.54 -5.96
N VAL A 375 -1.99 11.62 -5.30
CA VAL A 375 -3.15 10.85 -5.80
C VAL A 375 -4.05 10.51 -4.61
N ALA A 376 -5.31 10.20 -4.91
CA ALA A 376 -6.28 9.72 -3.91
C ALA A 376 -6.65 10.78 -2.86
N ASP A 377 -6.61 12.04 -3.25
CA ASP A 377 -7.12 13.18 -2.48
C ASP A 377 -8.61 13.41 -2.78
N ALA A 378 -9.31 14.03 -1.84
CA ALA A 378 -10.66 14.52 -2.05
C ALA A 378 -10.77 15.49 -3.24
N ARG A 379 -9.68 16.19 -3.58
CA ARG A 379 -9.56 17.07 -4.74
C ARG A 379 -8.93 16.35 -5.92
N THR A 380 -9.43 16.66 -7.12
CA THR A 380 -8.89 16.13 -8.37
C THR A 380 -7.51 16.72 -8.67
N CYS A 381 -6.55 15.86 -8.98
CA CYS A 381 -5.22 16.28 -9.39
C CYS A 381 -4.72 15.52 -10.62
N CYS A 382 -3.89 16.22 -11.40
CA CYS A 382 -3.28 15.73 -12.63
C CYS A 382 -1.76 15.73 -12.54
N LEU A 383 -1.15 14.79 -13.23
CA LEU A 383 0.30 14.72 -13.41
C LEU A 383 0.63 14.34 -14.85
N HIS A 384 1.57 15.05 -15.48
CA HIS A 384 2.21 14.66 -16.73
C HIS A 384 3.62 14.15 -16.43
N PRO A 385 3.85 12.84 -16.30
CA PRO A 385 5.12 12.28 -15.83
C PRO A 385 6.32 12.72 -16.67
N ALA A 386 6.18 12.77 -17.99
CA ALA A 386 7.26 13.12 -18.90
C ALA A 386 7.83 14.54 -18.71
N SER A 387 7.02 15.49 -18.22
CA SER A 387 7.48 16.86 -17.91
C SER A 387 7.80 17.09 -16.43
N THR A 388 7.52 16.13 -15.55
CA THR A 388 7.64 16.26 -14.09
C THR A 388 8.53 15.16 -13.48
N THR A 389 7.96 14.09 -13.03
CA THR A 389 8.65 13.02 -12.28
C THR A 389 9.71 12.27 -13.10
N HIS A 390 9.58 12.24 -14.42
CA HIS A 390 10.48 11.56 -15.36
C HIS A 390 11.16 12.53 -16.35
N ARG A 391 11.14 13.84 -16.05
CA ARG A 391 11.67 14.89 -16.98
C ARG A 391 13.15 14.75 -17.35
N GLN A 392 13.90 13.98 -16.60
CA GLN A 392 15.31 13.70 -16.86
C GLN A 392 15.52 12.60 -17.92
N MET A 393 14.46 11.87 -18.27
CA MET A 393 14.48 10.78 -19.25
C MET A 393 14.18 11.31 -20.66
N ASN A 394 14.91 10.78 -21.64
CA ASN A 394 14.55 10.97 -23.04
C ASN A 394 13.38 10.03 -23.45
N ASP A 395 12.83 10.19 -24.65
CA ASP A 395 11.63 9.43 -25.08
C ASP A 395 11.87 7.91 -25.16
N SER A 396 13.09 7.45 -25.45
CA SER A 396 13.44 6.04 -25.45
C SER A 396 13.52 5.45 -24.03
N GLU A 397 14.02 6.21 -23.08
CA GLU A 397 14.05 5.85 -21.65
C GLU A 397 12.65 5.86 -21.04
N LEU A 398 11.81 6.84 -21.42
CA LEU A 398 10.40 6.87 -21.02
C LEU A 398 9.64 5.65 -21.54
N ALA A 399 9.83 5.28 -22.81
CA ALA A 399 9.22 4.10 -23.40
C ALA A 399 9.65 2.81 -22.68
N ALA A 400 10.93 2.69 -22.34
CA ALA A 400 11.46 1.58 -21.57
C ALA A 400 10.89 1.50 -20.14
N ALA A 401 10.55 2.67 -19.56
CA ALA A 401 9.88 2.78 -18.26
C ALA A 401 8.34 2.58 -18.33
N GLY A 402 7.79 2.32 -19.54
CA GLY A 402 6.34 2.19 -19.75
C GLY A 402 5.57 3.52 -19.63
N VAL A 403 6.26 4.63 -19.72
CA VAL A 403 5.69 6.00 -19.67
C VAL A 403 5.70 6.60 -21.07
N SER A 404 4.50 6.73 -21.66
CA SER A 404 4.39 7.43 -22.95
C SER A 404 4.58 8.94 -22.78
N PRO A 405 5.23 9.65 -23.74
CA PRO A 405 5.41 11.11 -23.68
C PRO A 405 4.11 11.92 -23.63
N ASP A 406 3.00 11.37 -24.09
CA ASP A 406 1.65 11.95 -24.08
C ASP A 406 0.83 11.57 -22.84
N LEU A 407 1.38 10.76 -21.94
CA LEU A 407 0.65 10.21 -20.79
C LEU A 407 0.32 11.32 -19.78
N VAL A 408 -0.95 11.43 -19.47
CA VAL A 408 -1.48 12.18 -18.33
C VAL A 408 -2.08 11.20 -17.34
N ARG A 409 -1.73 11.34 -16.06
CA ARG A 409 -2.36 10.61 -14.94
C ARG A 409 -3.32 11.55 -14.23
N LEU A 410 -4.59 11.21 -14.20
CA LEU A 410 -5.65 11.92 -13.49
C LEU A 410 -6.04 11.11 -12.24
N SER A 411 -5.96 11.72 -11.07
CA SER A 411 -6.56 11.21 -9.84
C SER A 411 -7.86 11.94 -9.59
N CYS A 412 -8.98 11.28 -9.85
CA CYS A 412 -10.31 11.84 -9.69
C CYS A 412 -10.66 12.01 -8.21
N GLY A 413 -11.01 13.23 -7.83
CA GLY A 413 -11.46 13.58 -6.49
C GLY A 413 -12.95 13.27 -6.26
N LEU A 414 -13.54 14.01 -5.33
CA LEU A 414 -14.95 13.85 -4.90
C LEU A 414 -15.87 14.92 -5.49
N GLU A 415 -15.34 15.81 -6.33
CA GLU A 415 -16.12 16.85 -7.01
C GLU A 415 -17.20 16.24 -7.91
N ASN A 416 -18.15 17.03 -8.34
CA ASN A 416 -19.14 16.59 -9.31
C ASN A 416 -18.46 16.20 -10.63
N ALA A 417 -18.75 15.01 -11.15
CA ALA A 417 -18.12 14.48 -12.36
C ALA A 417 -18.39 15.36 -13.61
N ASP A 418 -19.55 16.03 -13.70
CA ASP A 418 -19.85 16.93 -14.84
C ASP A 418 -18.97 18.16 -14.82
N ASP A 419 -18.67 18.71 -13.64
CA ASP A 419 -17.78 19.86 -13.50
C ASP A 419 -16.33 19.46 -13.86
N LEU A 420 -15.90 18.26 -13.47
CA LEU A 420 -14.58 17.72 -13.84
C LEU A 420 -14.47 17.49 -15.34
N ILE A 421 -15.49 16.90 -15.97
CA ILE A 421 -15.55 16.69 -17.41
C ILE A 421 -15.49 18.04 -18.15
N ALA A 422 -16.26 19.03 -17.70
CA ALA A 422 -16.23 20.37 -18.29
C ALA A 422 -14.84 21.03 -18.19
N ASP A 423 -14.13 20.81 -17.06
CA ASP A 423 -12.74 21.30 -16.90
C ASP A 423 -11.76 20.60 -17.86
N LEU A 424 -11.88 19.28 -18.01
CA LEU A 424 -11.05 18.52 -18.94
C LEU A 424 -11.31 18.92 -20.41
N ASP A 425 -12.58 19.05 -20.80
CA ASP A 425 -12.99 19.42 -22.15
C ASP A 425 -12.50 20.82 -22.53
N GLN A 426 -12.63 21.81 -21.65
CA GLN A 426 -12.14 23.16 -21.90
C GLN A 426 -10.60 23.21 -21.98
N ALA A 427 -9.90 22.39 -21.22
CA ALA A 427 -8.45 22.28 -21.27
C ALA A 427 -7.97 21.55 -22.54
N LEU A 428 -8.70 20.53 -23.01
CA LEU A 428 -8.44 19.84 -24.29
C LEU A 428 -8.78 20.72 -25.49
N ALA A 429 -9.74 21.64 -25.37
CA ALA A 429 -10.10 22.56 -26.45
C ALA A 429 -9.07 23.68 -26.67
N ALA A 430 -8.19 23.94 -25.68
CA ALA A 430 -7.19 24.99 -25.76
C ALA A 430 -6.15 24.73 -26.89
N GLU A 431 -5.86 25.77 -27.70
CA GLU A 431 -4.91 25.72 -28.82
C GLU A 431 -3.46 26.03 -28.41
#